data_0ff091ed6fc740454d4689ca14a5298d
#
_entry.id   0ff091ed6fc740454d4689ca14a5298d
#
_cell.length_a   1.000
_cell.length_b   1.000
_cell.length_c   1.000
_cell.angle_alpha   90.00
_cell.angle_beta   90.00
_cell.angle_gamma   90.00
#
_symmetry.space_group_name_H-M   'P 1'
#
loop_
_entity.id
_entity.type
_entity.pdbx_description
1 polymer ?
#
loop_
_entity_poly.entity_id
_entity_poly.type
_entity_poly.pdbx_seq_one_letter_code
_entity_poly.pdbx_strand_id
1 'polypeptide(L)'
;MSVVYRIFTVVLFTSLLGLNSCSDKPVAEEEKKGYVLPDSLLKTIEIDTVSNSRILNTLTLTGKVDFNEDNVIRIYPTISGQVSDIKVMTGDYVKKGQLLAVLKSSDMAGYSNDYSMAKSNLDIAKKSMEATNDMFKSGLASQRDQLAAQEGYNQAISALEKAKRVLNLNGGSMSGEYAIKSPIDGFIVDRQINNNMMIRSDNAAALFTISDLKNVWVMANVYESNISLVKMGDSVNITTLSYPGKIFRGRVDRVMNVLDPSNKVMKLRIVLINPGYLLKPEMFTSVVVNTTDNKKTVSIPSRALIFDHSQYYVLIYKSRSDITIRPVQVLNTVGERTFISEGVTEGERLIGTEALLIYQELNS
;
A
#
# COMPACT_ATOMS: atom_id res chain seq x y z
N MET A 1 -15.06 -90.52 37.43
CA MET A 1 -14.48 -89.24 36.86
C MET A 1 -13.15 -88.91 37.53
N SER A 2 -12.27 -89.91 37.78
CA SER A 2 -10.97 -89.64 38.44
C SER A 2 -9.79 -90.49 37.92
N VAL A 3 -9.98 -91.27 36.86
CA VAL A 3 -8.94 -92.12 36.30
C VAL A 3 -8.35 -91.54 34.99
N VAL A 4 -9.15 -90.76 34.25
CA VAL A 4 -8.72 -90.14 32.97
C VAL A 4 -7.74 -88.98 33.19
N TYR A 5 -7.75 -88.33 34.36
CA TYR A 5 -6.95 -87.18 34.66
C TYR A 5 -5.49 -87.52 35.06
N ARG A 6 -5.25 -88.76 35.50
CA ARG A 6 -3.91 -89.25 35.90
C ARG A 6 -3.06 -89.77 34.72
N ILE A 7 -3.68 -90.14 33.61
CA ILE A 7 -2.93 -90.57 32.41
C ILE A 7 -2.47 -89.44 31.57
N PHE A 8 -3.13 -88.30 31.63
CA PHE A 8 -2.74 -87.11 30.84
C PHE A 8 -1.58 -86.33 31.44
N THR A 9 -1.33 -86.43 32.74
CA THR A 9 -0.19 -85.78 33.44
C THR A 9 1.10 -86.53 33.32
N VAL A 10 1.12 -87.86 33.06
CA VAL A 10 2.37 -88.60 32.88
C VAL A 10 2.90 -88.51 31.43
N VAL A 11 2.06 -88.34 30.43
CA VAL A 11 2.45 -88.21 29.02
C VAL A 11 3.04 -86.79 28.75
N LEU A 12 2.67 -85.78 29.54
CA LEU A 12 3.17 -84.42 29.39
C LEU A 12 4.55 -84.21 30.02
N PHE A 13 5.01 -85.09 30.94
CA PHE A 13 6.27 -84.96 31.64
C PHE A 13 7.45 -85.68 30.97
N THR A 14 7.21 -86.57 30.00
CA THR A 14 8.26 -87.30 29.26
C THR A 14 8.62 -86.63 27.93
N SER A 15 7.90 -85.57 27.51
CA SER A 15 8.26 -84.80 26.27
C SER A 15 9.19 -83.60 26.48
N LEU A 16 9.70 -83.37 27.71
CA LEU A 16 10.48 -82.15 28.03
C LEU A 16 11.97 -82.37 28.23
N LEU A 17 12.50 -83.53 27.80
CA LEU A 17 13.94 -83.87 28.03
C LEU A 17 14.76 -84.14 26.74
N GLY A 18 14.37 -83.53 25.63
CA GLY A 18 15.03 -83.80 24.32
C GLY A 18 15.44 -82.64 23.46
N LEU A 19 15.66 -81.39 24.01
CA LEU A 19 16.11 -80.25 23.21
C LEU A 19 17.21 -79.48 23.94
N ASN A 20 18.36 -80.04 24.09
CA ASN A 20 19.60 -79.29 24.36
C ASN A 20 20.66 -79.80 23.43
N SER A 21 20.80 -79.14 22.26
CA SER A 21 22.01 -79.02 21.48
C SER A 21 21.78 -78.12 20.27
N CYS A 22 21.97 -76.83 20.48
CA CYS A 22 22.44 -75.92 19.43
C CYS A 22 23.40 -74.93 20.08
N SER A 23 24.64 -75.16 19.82
CA SER A 23 25.74 -74.24 20.11
C SER A 23 25.59 -73.02 19.23
N ASP A 24 25.04 -71.94 19.78
CA ASP A 24 25.10 -70.62 19.15
C ASP A 24 26.57 -70.12 19.20
N LYS A 25 27.19 -70.08 18.04
CA LYS A 25 28.39 -69.25 17.85
C LYS A 25 27.97 -67.81 18.13
N PRO A 26 28.75 -67.01 18.88
CA PRO A 26 28.48 -65.60 19.02
C PRO A 26 28.54 -64.98 17.61
N VAL A 27 27.37 -64.48 17.15
CA VAL A 27 27.33 -63.57 15.99
C VAL A 27 28.17 -62.36 16.41
N ALA A 28 29.31 -62.23 15.76
CA ALA A 28 30.10 -61.03 15.91
C ALA A 28 29.16 -59.86 15.60
N GLU A 29 28.90 -58.98 16.57
CA GLU A 29 28.30 -57.67 16.34
C GLU A 29 29.14 -57.01 15.25
N GLU A 30 28.61 -56.93 14.03
CA GLU A 30 29.21 -56.10 13.01
C GLU A 30 29.21 -54.68 13.59
N GLU A 31 30.39 -54.20 14.01
CA GLU A 31 30.63 -52.80 14.27
C GLU A 31 30.10 -52.03 13.06
N LYS A 32 28.95 -51.34 13.21
CA LYS A 32 28.45 -50.41 12.21
C LYS A 32 29.61 -49.46 11.91
N LYS A 33 30.29 -49.67 10.79
CA LYS A 33 31.31 -48.73 10.30
C LYS A 33 30.64 -47.37 10.26
N GLY A 34 31.04 -46.50 11.20
CA GLY A 34 30.49 -45.17 11.28
C GLY A 34 30.62 -44.46 9.92
N TYR A 35 29.54 -43.87 9.43
CA TYR A 35 29.59 -43.11 8.20
C TYR A 35 30.68 -42.03 8.28
N VAL A 36 31.55 -42.00 7.28
CA VAL A 36 32.61 -40.99 7.15
C VAL A 36 32.35 -40.21 5.88
N LEU A 37 32.17 -38.92 6.00
CA LEU A 37 31.87 -38.00 4.88
C LEU A 37 32.99 -38.06 3.83
N PRO A 38 32.70 -38.45 2.56
CA PRO A 38 33.68 -38.54 1.49
C PRO A 38 34.30 -37.17 1.16
N ASP A 39 35.56 -37.17 0.69
CA ASP A 39 36.27 -35.93 0.31
C ASP A 39 35.61 -35.19 -0.83
N SER A 40 34.86 -35.88 -1.70
CA SER A 40 34.07 -35.30 -2.78
C SER A 40 32.92 -34.44 -2.24
N LEU A 41 32.20 -34.94 -1.25
CA LEU A 41 31.08 -34.22 -0.62
C LEU A 41 31.58 -33.09 0.29
N LEU A 42 32.74 -33.29 0.97
CA LEU A 42 33.29 -32.24 1.82
C LEU A 42 33.60 -30.92 1.09
N LYS A 43 33.85 -30.99 -0.23
CA LYS A 43 34.14 -29.83 -1.07
C LYS A 43 32.86 -29.11 -1.54
N THR A 44 31.72 -29.78 -1.49
CA THR A 44 30.44 -29.26 -2.01
C THR A 44 29.47 -28.85 -0.91
N ILE A 45 29.65 -29.38 0.30
CA ILE A 45 28.79 -29.02 1.43
C ILE A 45 29.15 -27.64 1.97
N GLU A 46 28.14 -26.88 2.28
CA GLU A 46 28.26 -25.68 3.10
C GLU A 46 27.84 -26.00 4.53
N ILE A 47 28.66 -25.56 5.47
CA ILE A 47 28.39 -25.74 6.89
C ILE A 47 27.91 -24.41 7.44
N ASP A 48 26.65 -24.39 7.86
CA ASP A 48 26.02 -23.24 8.46
C ASP A 48 26.03 -23.30 9.98
N THR A 49 26.00 -22.16 10.63
CA THR A 49 25.94 -22.08 12.09
C THR A 49 24.56 -21.61 12.54
N VAL A 50 23.99 -22.30 13.52
CA VAL A 50 22.74 -21.92 14.17
C VAL A 50 22.90 -20.55 14.84
N SER A 51 22.08 -19.60 14.46
CA SER A 51 22.14 -18.24 15.00
C SER A 51 20.83 -17.86 15.70
N ASN A 52 20.95 -17.10 16.76
CA ASN A 52 19.78 -16.56 17.45
C ASN A 52 19.32 -15.29 16.75
N SER A 53 18.08 -15.23 16.30
CA SER A 53 17.51 -14.10 15.59
C SER A 53 16.07 -13.82 16.02
N ARG A 54 15.61 -12.60 15.76
CA ARG A 54 14.20 -12.25 16.00
C ARG A 54 13.32 -13.05 15.05
N ILE A 55 12.21 -13.55 15.56
CA ILE A 55 11.25 -14.29 14.75
C ILE A 55 10.68 -13.33 13.70
N LEU A 56 10.87 -13.69 12.43
CA LEU A 56 10.20 -13.03 11.31
C LEU A 56 8.89 -13.75 11.04
N ASN A 57 7.82 -12.99 10.97
CA ASN A 57 6.51 -13.49 10.57
C ASN A 57 6.07 -12.74 9.31
N THR A 58 5.32 -13.41 8.47
CA THR A 58 4.68 -12.79 7.32
C THR A 58 3.17 -12.82 7.51
N LEU A 59 2.54 -11.69 7.33
CA LEU A 59 1.08 -11.57 7.36
C LEU A 59 0.60 -11.12 5.99
N THR A 60 -0.19 -11.97 5.33
CA THR A 60 -0.79 -11.63 4.04
C THR A 60 -2.15 -10.98 4.25
N LEU A 61 -2.29 -9.77 3.74
CA LEU A 61 -3.49 -8.95 3.83
C LEU A 61 -4.05 -8.68 2.44
N THR A 62 -5.36 -8.53 2.35
CA THR A 62 -6.01 -7.99 1.16
C THR A 62 -6.10 -6.48 1.26
N GLY A 63 -5.96 -5.79 0.14
CA GLY A 63 -6.07 -4.34 0.08
C GLY A 63 -6.51 -3.85 -1.29
N LYS A 64 -6.62 -2.55 -1.40
CA LYS A 64 -6.84 -1.86 -2.68
C LYS A 64 -5.93 -0.64 -2.80
N VAL A 65 -5.61 -0.29 -4.04
CA VAL A 65 -4.99 0.99 -4.35
C VAL A 65 -6.05 2.08 -4.18
N ASP A 66 -5.66 3.16 -3.53
CA ASP A 66 -6.51 4.34 -3.33
C ASP A 66 -5.77 5.61 -3.75
N PHE A 67 -6.50 6.69 -3.93
CA PHE A 67 -5.89 7.98 -4.19
C PHE A 67 -5.06 8.43 -2.98
N ASN A 68 -4.01 9.17 -3.25
CA ASN A 68 -3.41 9.99 -2.21
C ASN A 68 -4.33 11.19 -1.97
N GLU A 69 -5.16 11.14 -0.92
CA GLU A 69 -6.14 12.18 -0.59
C GLU A 69 -5.51 13.58 -0.44
N ASP A 70 -4.22 13.66 -0.09
CA ASP A 70 -3.49 14.92 0.03
C ASP A 70 -3.28 15.58 -1.36
N ASN A 71 -3.35 14.79 -2.43
CA ASN A 71 -3.11 15.20 -3.82
C ASN A 71 -4.36 15.07 -4.70
N VAL A 72 -5.54 14.96 -4.10
CA VAL A 72 -6.83 14.96 -4.80
C VAL A 72 -7.47 16.33 -4.68
N ILE A 73 -7.82 16.92 -5.81
CA ILE A 73 -8.61 18.16 -5.84
C ILE A 73 -9.98 17.90 -6.46
N ARG A 74 -11.00 18.27 -5.72
CA ARG A 74 -12.38 18.25 -6.18
C ARG A 74 -12.80 19.66 -6.55
N ILE A 75 -13.22 19.86 -7.80
CA ILE A 75 -13.66 21.15 -8.33
C ILE A 75 -15.17 21.24 -8.16
N TYR A 76 -15.60 22.20 -7.36
CA TYR A 76 -17.01 22.50 -7.11
C TYR A 76 -17.47 23.70 -7.94
N PRO A 77 -18.77 23.81 -8.26
CA PRO A 77 -19.30 24.98 -8.95
C PRO A 77 -19.24 26.21 -8.03
N THR A 78 -18.67 27.31 -8.51
CA THR A 78 -18.67 28.59 -7.79
C THR A 78 -19.79 29.51 -8.27
N ILE A 79 -20.32 29.27 -9.47
CA ILE A 79 -21.43 30.03 -10.10
C ILE A 79 -22.42 29.07 -10.74
N SER A 80 -23.66 29.51 -10.87
CA SER A 80 -24.71 28.77 -11.57
C SER A 80 -24.64 29.01 -13.07
N GLY A 81 -24.97 27.98 -13.87
CA GLY A 81 -24.98 28.09 -15.31
C GLY A 81 -25.21 26.78 -16.04
N GLN A 82 -25.34 26.85 -17.36
CA GLN A 82 -25.46 25.69 -18.22
C GLN A 82 -24.10 25.32 -18.81
N VAL A 83 -23.72 24.04 -18.72
CA VAL A 83 -22.50 23.49 -19.36
C VAL A 83 -22.66 23.60 -20.87
N SER A 84 -21.81 24.41 -21.52
CA SER A 84 -21.83 24.57 -22.97
C SER A 84 -20.89 23.64 -23.70
N ASP A 85 -19.73 23.35 -23.09
CA ASP A 85 -18.71 22.54 -23.73
C ASP A 85 -17.80 21.88 -22.68
N ILE A 86 -17.46 20.63 -22.91
CA ILE A 86 -16.55 19.85 -22.07
C ILE A 86 -15.37 19.40 -22.93
N LYS A 87 -14.14 19.77 -22.53
CA LYS A 87 -12.90 19.54 -23.30
C LYS A 87 -12.14 18.31 -22.88
N VAL A 88 -12.54 17.61 -21.81
CA VAL A 88 -11.80 16.50 -21.19
C VAL A 88 -12.72 15.34 -20.84
N MET A 89 -12.13 14.14 -20.79
CA MET A 89 -12.79 12.89 -20.39
C MET A 89 -12.14 12.33 -19.12
N THR A 90 -12.83 11.42 -18.45
CA THR A 90 -12.25 10.64 -17.36
C THR A 90 -11.07 9.81 -17.90
N GLY A 91 -9.94 9.87 -17.22
CA GLY A 91 -8.67 9.24 -17.64
C GLY A 91 -7.70 10.19 -18.34
N ASP A 92 -8.14 11.37 -18.81
CA ASP A 92 -7.25 12.33 -19.45
C ASP A 92 -6.27 12.95 -18.46
N TYR A 93 -5.01 13.15 -18.92
CA TYR A 93 -4.03 13.94 -18.19
C TYR A 93 -4.20 15.42 -18.53
N VAL A 94 -4.31 16.26 -17.52
CA VAL A 94 -4.48 17.70 -17.64
C VAL A 94 -3.36 18.46 -16.95
N LYS A 95 -3.04 19.64 -17.47
CA LYS A 95 -2.05 20.56 -16.87
C LYS A 95 -2.75 21.62 -16.05
N LYS A 96 -2.06 22.16 -15.06
CA LYS A 96 -2.52 23.32 -14.29
C LYS A 96 -2.87 24.47 -15.22
N GLY A 97 -4.08 25.04 -15.05
CA GLY A 97 -4.61 26.09 -15.89
C GLY A 97 -5.29 25.63 -17.18
N GLN A 98 -5.23 24.35 -17.53
CA GLN A 98 -5.90 23.80 -18.70
C GLN A 98 -7.42 23.91 -18.56
N LEU A 99 -8.09 24.31 -19.66
CA LEU A 99 -9.54 24.40 -19.73
C LEU A 99 -10.17 22.99 -19.71
N LEU A 100 -11.09 22.77 -18.78
CA LEU A 100 -11.82 21.50 -18.60
C LEU A 100 -13.23 21.58 -19.20
N ALA A 101 -13.94 22.66 -18.88
CA ALA A 101 -15.28 22.90 -19.37
C ALA A 101 -15.61 24.41 -19.39
N VAL A 102 -16.65 24.76 -20.11
CA VAL A 102 -17.21 26.14 -20.20
C VAL A 102 -18.67 26.10 -19.76
N LEU A 103 -19.02 27.03 -18.87
CA LEU A 103 -20.40 27.26 -18.45
C LEU A 103 -20.88 28.59 -19.01
N LYS A 104 -22.09 28.64 -19.55
CA LYS A 104 -22.84 29.87 -19.82
C LYS A 104 -23.60 30.27 -18.57
N SER A 105 -23.31 31.44 -18.02
CA SER A 105 -23.83 31.90 -16.75
C SER A 105 -24.45 33.29 -16.87
N SER A 106 -25.71 33.43 -16.41
CA SER A 106 -26.37 34.74 -16.28
C SER A 106 -25.65 35.65 -15.28
N ASP A 107 -25.09 35.06 -14.22
CA ASP A 107 -24.34 35.80 -13.19
C ASP A 107 -23.10 36.46 -13.80
N MET A 108 -22.36 35.71 -14.64
CA MET A 108 -21.20 36.23 -15.36
C MET A 108 -21.56 37.33 -16.33
N ALA A 109 -22.70 37.20 -17.03
CA ALA A 109 -23.22 38.23 -17.91
C ALA A 109 -23.55 39.50 -17.10
N GLY A 110 -24.13 39.36 -15.91
CA GLY A 110 -24.38 40.46 -14.96
C GLY A 110 -23.09 41.16 -14.55
N TYR A 111 -22.07 40.43 -14.08
CA TYR A 111 -20.78 40.99 -13.66
C TYR A 111 -20.05 41.70 -14.81
N SER A 112 -20.13 41.18 -16.03
CA SER A 112 -19.57 41.77 -17.23
C SER A 112 -20.27 43.10 -17.56
N ASN A 113 -21.59 43.13 -17.43
CA ASN A 113 -22.39 44.33 -17.65
C ASN A 113 -22.08 45.43 -16.61
N ASP A 114 -22.02 45.06 -15.32
CA ASP A 114 -21.66 45.97 -14.23
C ASP A 114 -20.27 46.60 -14.45
N TYR A 115 -19.30 45.79 -14.88
CA TYR A 115 -17.98 46.31 -15.22
C TYR A 115 -18.02 47.29 -16.39
N SER A 116 -18.78 46.97 -17.45
CA SER A 116 -18.93 47.84 -18.63
C SER A 116 -19.63 49.16 -18.29
N MET A 117 -20.69 49.12 -17.46
CA MET A 117 -21.36 50.29 -16.95
C MET A 117 -20.44 51.17 -16.09
N ALA A 118 -19.72 50.56 -15.15
CA ALA A 118 -18.79 51.29 -14.29
C ALA A 118 -17.67 51.95 -15.10
N LYS A 119 -17.17 51.30 -16.15
CA LYS A 119 -16.18 51.86 -17.08
C LYS A 119 -16.74 53.10 -17.83
N SER A 120 -17.93 52.98 -18.38
CA SER A 120 -18.60 54.09 -19.06
C SER A 120 -18.83 55.27 -18.12
N ASN A 121 -19.28 55.01 -16.89
CA ASN A 121 -19.47 56.06 -15.88
C ASN A 121 -18.15 56.73 -15.50
N LEU A 122 -17.03 56.01 -15.42
CA LEU A 122 -15.71 56.58 -15.19
C LEU A 122 -15.33 57.53 -16.34
N ASP A 123 -15.55 57.13 -17.59
CA ASP A 123 -15.21 57.95 -18.76
C ASP A 123 -16.03 59.24 -18.76
N ILE A 124 -17.34 59.22 -18.37
CA ILE A 124 -18.18 60.40 -18.22
C ILE A 124 -17.69 61.29 -17.08
N ALA A 125 -17.45 60.71 -15.89
CA ALA A 125 -16.97 61.46 -14.72
C ALA A 125 -15.61 62.13 -14.97
N LYS A 126 -14.73 61.47 -15.70
CA LYS A 126 -13.44 61.98 -16.11
C LYS A 126 -13.59 63.24 -16.98
N LYS A 127 -14.44 63.16 -18.02
CA LYS A 127 -14.72 64.30 -18.93
C LYS A 127 -15.37 65.46 -18.18
N SER A 128 -16.30 65.19 -17.26
CA SER A 128 -16.92 66.21 -16.43
C SER A 128 -15.90 66.93 -15.54
N MET A 129 -15.01 66.16 -14.89
CA MET A 129 -13.95 66.71 -14.05
C MET A 129 -12.98 67.55 -14.87
N GLU A 130 -12.56 67.10 -16.06
CA GLU A 130 -11.68 67.83 -16.95
C GLU A 130 -12.34 69.16 -17.40
N ALA A 131 -13.59 69.12 -17.84
CA ALA A 131 -14.35 70.33 -18.26
C ALA A 131 -14.52 71.32 -17.10
N THR A 132 -14.91 70.84 -15.91
CA THR A 132 -15.07 71.71 -14.72
C THR A 132 -13.74 72.33 -14.28
N ASN A 133 -12.61 71.59 -14.37
CA ASN A 133 -11.28 72.14 -14.12
C ASN A 133 -10.93 73.28 -15.09
N ASP A 134 -11.25 73.16 -16.37
CA ASP A 134 -10.99 74.20 -17.37
C ASP A 134 -11.88 75.41 -17.15
N MET A 135 -13.16 75.24 -16.79
CA MET A 135 -14.03 76.30 -16.37
C MET A 135 -13.54 77.03 -15.11
N PHE A 136 -13.02 76.29 -14.11
CA PHE A 136 -12.45 76.88 -12.90
C PHE A 136 -11.21 77.72 -13.22
N LYS A 137 -10.32 77.23 -14.05
CA LYS A 137 -9.15 77.99 -14.51
C LYS A 137 -9.52 79.27 -15.25
N SER A 138 -10.65 79.26 -15.93
CA SER A 138 -11.19 80.42 -16.65
C SER A 138 -12.09 81.35 -15.80
N GLY A 139 -12.23 81.07 -14.49
CA GLY A 139 -13.07 81.83 -13.56
C GLY A 139 -14.57 81.62 -13.73
N LEU A 140 -15.00 80.57 -14.47
CA LEU A 140 -16.42 80.29 -14.79
C LEU A 140 -17.04 79.20 -13.86
N ALA A 141 -16.26 78.58 -13.00
CA ALA A 141 -16.71 77.60 -12.01
C ALA A 141 -16.16 77.93 -10.62
N SER A 142 -16.86 77.55 -9.57
CA SER A 142 -16.43 77.72 -8.19
C SER A 142 -15.46 76.60 -7.76
N GLN A 143 -14.66 76.84 -6.71
CA GLN A 143 -13.83 75.82 -6.09
C GLN A 143 -14.65 74.62 -5.57
N ARG A 144 -15.88 74.88 -5.10
CA ARG A 144 -16.83 73.84 -4.68
C ARG A 144 -17.20 72.93 -5.84
N ASP A 145 -17.45 73.48 -7.02
CA ASP A 145 -17.83 72.72 -8.21
C ASP A 145 -16.65 71.87 -8.70
N GLN A 146 -15.41 72.44 -8.66
CA GLN A 146 -14.20 71.69 -8.97
C GLN A 146 -13.99 70.49 -8.02
N LEU A 147 -14.13 70.71 -6.69
CA LEU A 147 -14.00 69.64 -5.71
C LEU A 147 -15.09 68.58 -5.90
N ALA A 148 -16.32 68.98 -6.14
CA ALA A 148 -17.44 68.06 -6.38
C ALA A 148 -17.20 67.17 -7.62
N ALA A 149 -16.68 67.77 -8.73
CA ALA A 149 -16.33 66.99 -9.94
C ALA A 149 -15.16 66.05 -9.70
N GLN A 150 -14.17 66.47 -8.94
CA GLN A 150 -13.04 65.61 -8.54
C GLN A 150 -13.49 64.44 -7.70
N GLU A 151 -14.35 64.66 -6.71
CA GLU A 151 -14.91 63.57 -5.86
C GLU A 151 -15.80 62.64 -6.68
N GLY A 152 -16.60 63.12 -7.61
CA GLY A 152 -17.36 62.30 -8.56
C GLY A 152 -16.46 61.37 -9.40
N TYR A 153 -15.33 61.90 -9.87
CA TYR A 153 -14.32 61.09 -10.58
C TYR A 153 -13.70 59.99 -9.67
N ASN A 154 -13.31 60.33 -8.43
CA ASN A 154 -12.74 59.42 -7.47
C ASN A 154 -13.76 58.29 -7.11
N GLN A 155 -15.04 58.64 -6.96
CA GLN A 155 -16.12 57.65 -6.74
C GLN A 155 -16.26 56.70 -7.94
N ALA A 156 -16.17 57.20 -9.15
CA ALA A 156 -16.28 56.40 -10.37
C ALA A 156 -15.07 55.45 -10.53
N ILE A 157 -13.84 55.87 -10.14
CA ILE A 157 -12.68 55.01 -10.06
C ILE A 157 -12.96 53.85 -9.11
N SER A 158 -13.41 54.13 -7.89
CA SER A 158 -13.69 53.14 -6.85
C SER A 158 -14.78 52.15 -7.29
N ALA A 159 -15.81 52.62 -8.00
CA ALA A 159 -16.85 51.75 -8.55
C ALA A 159 -16.32 50.81 -9.63
N LEU A 160 -15.47 51.30 -10.55
CA LEU A 160 -14.83 50.46 -11.56
C LEU A 160 -13.90 49.40 -10.94
N GLU A 161 -13.10 49.79 -9.96
CA GLU A 161 -12.24 48.84 -9.27
C GLU A 161 -13.04 47.75 -8.54
N LYS A 162 -14.16 48.11 -7.91
CA LYS A 162 -15.07 47.14 -7.29
C LYS A 162 -15.61 46.17 -8.34
N ALA A 163 -16.18 46.67 -9.42
CA ALA A 163 -16.74 45.83 -10.49
C ALA A 163 -15.67 44.93 -11.12
N LYS A 164 -14.47 45.47 -11.35
CA LYS A 164 -13.32 44.69 -11.85
C LYS A 164 -12.90 43.56 -10.91
N ARG A 165 -12.84 43.83 -9.59
CA ARG A 165 -12.53 42.78 -8.60
C ARG A 165 -13.59 41.68 -8.62
N VAL A 166 -14.89 42.02 -8.62
CA VAL A 166 -15.98 41.03 -8.67
C VAL A 166 -15.88 40.16 -9.93
N LEU A 167 -15.71 40.79 -11.10
CA LEU A 167 -15.53 40.07 -12.37
C LEU A 167 -14.34 39.11 -12.34
N ASN A 168 -13.19 39.59 -11.85
CA ASN A 168 -11.96 38.78 -11.79
C ASN A 168 -12.08 37.59 -10.82
N LEU A 169 -12.70 37.79 -9.65
CA LEU A 169 -12.93 36.71 -8.68
C LEU A 169 -13.78 35.58 -9.25
N ASN A 170 -14.68 35.94 -10.20
CA ASN A 170 -15.56 35.00 -10.88
C ASN A 170 -15.06 34.55 -12.27
N GLY A 171 -13.74 34.64 -12.55
CA GLY A 171 -13.15 34.09 -13.77
C GLY A 171 -12.82 35.11 -14.86
N GLY A 172 -13.16 36.39 -14.68
CA GLY A 172 -12.70 37.52 -15.53
C GLY A 172 -13.22 37.56 -16.97
N SER A 173 -14.23 36.77 -17.34
CA SER A 173 -14.77 36.70 -18.70
C SER A 173 -15.76 37.82 -18.98
N MET A 174 -15.60 38.45 -20.14
CA MET A 174 -16.54 39.45 -20.65
C MET A 174 -17.65 38.86 -21.52
N SER A 175 -17.59 37.56 -21.85
CA SER A 175 -18.54 36.90 -22.76
C SER A 175 -19.76 36.27 -22.06
N GLY A 176 -19.88 36.40 -20.74
CA GLY A 176 -20.91 35.69 -19.96
C GLY A 176 -20.59 34.19 -19.79
N GLU A 177 -19.38 33.77 -20.12
CA GLU A 177 -18.91 32.41 -19.99
C GLU A 177 -17.96 32.26 -18.80
N TYR A 178 -18.11 31.18 -18.06
CA TYR A 178 -17.21 30.79 -16.97
C TYR A 178 -16.35 29.60 -17.38
N ALA A 179 -15.05 29.78 -17.39
CA ALA A 179 -14.09 28.76 -17.76
C ALA A 179 -13.63 27.94 -16.52
N ILE A 180 -14.03 26.70 -16.45
CA ILE A 180 -13.55 25.75 -15.42
C ILE A 180 -12.16 25.26 -15.84
N LYS A 181 -11.13 25.54 -15.02
CA LYS A 181 -9.73 25.19 -15.30
C LYS A 181 -9.18 24.27 -14.23
N SER A 182 -8.22 23.42 -14.60
CA SER A 182 -7.52 22.58 -13.64
C SER A 182 -6.63 23.40 -12.72
N PRO A 183 -6.72 23.24 -11.38
CA PRO A 183 -5.83 23.90 -10.43
C PRO A 183 -4.47 23.23 -10.30
N ILE A 184 -4.32 21.95 -10.73
CA ILE A 184 -3.10 21.13 -10.64
C ILE A 184 -2.85 20.37 -11.94
N ASP A 185 -1.64 19.83 -12.07
CA ASP A 185 -1.33 18.79 -13.06
C ASP A 185 -1.83 17.43 -12.51
N GLY A 186 -2.49 16.63 -13.36
CA GLY A 186 -2.99 15.32 -12.92
C GLY A 186 -3.97 14.69 -13.89
N PHE A 187 -4.56 13.58 -13.47
CA PHE A 187 -5.56 12.86 -14.24
C PHE A 187 -6.97 13.20 -13.78
N ILE A 188 -7.89 13.33 -14.72
CA ILE A 188 -9.33 13.37 -14.42
C ILE A 188 -9.76 11.99 -13.94
N VAL A 189 -9.99 11.84 -12.65
CA VAL A 189 -10.39 10.55 -12.05
C VAL A 189 -11.89 10.37 -11.96
N ASP A 190 -12.63 11.49 -11.90
CA ASP A 190 -14.09 11.49 -11.93
C ASP A 190 -14.60 12.76 -12.62
N ARG A 191 -15.72 12.63 -13.33
CA ARG A 191 -16.43 13.71 -14.02
C ARG A 191 -17.93 13.54 -13.87
N GLN A 192 -18.59 14.45 -13.16
CA GLN A 192 -20.00 14.38 -12.85
C GLN A 192 -20.84 15.40 -13.66
N ILE A 193 -20.32 15.90 -14.76
CA ILE A 193 -21.04 16.85 -15.63
C ILE A 193 -21.15 16.33 -17.05
N ASN A 194 -22.23 16.76 -17.72
CA ASN A 194 -22.49 16.48 -19.12
C ASN A 194 -22.83 17.79 -19.87
N ASN A 195 -22.66 17.78 -21.19
CA ASN A 195 -23.08 18.93 -22.03
C ASN A 195 -24.57 19.22 -21.83
N ASN A 196 -24.92 20.48 -21.83
CA ASN A 196 -26.26 21.01 -21.60
C ASN A 196 -26.83 20.80 -20.18
N MET A 197 -26.04 20.23 -19.26
CA MET A 197 -26.44 20.07 -17.85
C MET A 197 -26.53 21.47 -17.19
N MET A 198 -27.60 21.73 -16.43
CA MET A 198 -27.71 22.90 -15.58
C MET A 198 -26.99 22.64 -14.26
N ILE A 199 -26.10 23.53 -13.90
CA ILE A 199 -25.33 23.48 -12.64
C ILE A 199 -25.74 24.63 -11.75
N ARG A 200 -25.86 24.38 -10.45
CA ARG A 200 -26.16 25.39 -9.43
C ARG A 200 -24.95 25.53 -8.51
N SER A 201 -24.67 26.75 -8.08
CA SER A 201 -23.56 27.06 -7.17
C SER A 201 -23.72 26.46 -5.77
N ASP A 202 -24.97 26.11 -5.39
CA ASP A 202 -25.29 25.42 -4.12
C ASP A 202 -25.18 23.87 -4.21
N ASN A 203 -24.82 23.33 -5.37
CA ASN A 203 -24.67 21.89 -5.54
C ASN A 203 -23.41 21.38 -4.79
N ALA A 204 -23.62 20.41 -3.89
CA ALA A 204 -22.56 19.80 -3.12
C ALA A 204 -21.73 18.77 -3.91
N ALA A 205 -22.12 18.43 -5.16
CA ALA A 205 -21.38 17.47 -5.98
C ALA A 205 -20.20 18.15 -6.69
N ALA A 206 -19.04 17.49 -6.68
CA ALA A 206 -17.88 17.95 -7.43
C ALA A 206 -18.13 17.79 -8.93
N LEU A 207 -17.75 18.78 -9.73
CA LEU A 207 -17.83 18.73 -11.19
C LEU A 207 -16.76 17.83 -11.80
N PHE A 208 -15.55 17.94 -11.26
CA PHE A 208 -14.38 17.14 -11.61
C PHE A 208 -13.62 16.77 -10.36
N THR A 209 -13.02 15.59 -10.36
CA THR A 209 -12.01 15.16 -9.41
C THR A 209 -10.70 14.91 -10.15
N ILE A 210 -9.63 15.54 -9.69
CA ILE A 210 -8.30 15.46 -10.31
C ILE A 210 -7.30 14.93 -9.29
N SER A 211 -6.46 13.96 -9.70
CA SER A 211 -5.40 13.41 -8.87
C SER A 211 -4.09 13.34 -9.66
N ASP A 212 -2.95 13.62 -9.02
CA ASP A 212 -1.64 13.56 -9.68
C ASP A 212 -1.16 12.12 -9.92
N LEU A 213 -1.67 11.14 -9.21
CA LEU A 213 -1.35 9.70 -9.27
C LEU A 213 0.16 9.36 -9.20
N LYS A 214 1.05 10.32 -8.93
CA LYS A 214 2.50 10.07 -8.78
C LYS A 214 2.79 9.22 -7.55
N ASN A 215 2.01 9.45 -6.50
CA ASN A 215 1.98 8.65 -5.30
C ASN A 215 0.57 8.16 -5.07
N VAL A 216 0.44 6.88 -4.77
CA VAL A 216 -0.84 6.25 -4.44
C VAL A 216 -0.78 5.67 -3.05
N TRP A 217 -1.92 5.54 -2.42
CA TRP A 217 -2.05 4.80 -1.19
C TRP A 217 -2.49 3.37 -1.48
N VAL A 218 -1.95 2.42 -0.73
CA VAL A 218 -2.52 1.08 -0.66
C VAL A 218 -3.14 0.94 0.73
N MET A 219 -4.45 0.73 0.73
CA MET A 219 -5.25 0.54 1.93
C MET A 219 -5.46 -0.96 2.15
N ALA A 220 -4.66 -1.55 3.05
CA ALA A 220 -4.79 -2.97 3.40
C ALA A 220 -5.69 -3.17 4.61
N ASN A 221 -6.39 -4.32 4.65
CA ASN A 221 -7.32 -4.68 5.70
C ASN A 221 -6.64 -5.60 6.71
N VAL A 222 -6.54 -5.17 7.95
CA VAL A 222 -6.03 -5.96 9.07
C VAL A 222 -7.21 -6.40 9.92
N TYR A 223 -7.40 -7.71 10.06
CA TYR A 223 -8.42 -8.27 10.95
C TYR A 223 -8.05 -8.07 12.42
N GLU A 224 -9.04 -7.96 13.27
CA GLU A 224 -8.88 -7.69 14.72
C GLU A 224 -7.86 -8.63 15.38
N SER A 225 -7.87 -9.92 15.02
CA SER A 225 -6.92 -10.93 15.53
C SER A 225 -5.45 -10.64 15.23
N ASN A 226 -5.16 -9.84 14.20
CA ASN A 226 -3.81 -9.60 13.68
C ASN A 226 -3.29 -8.17 13.96
N ILE A 227 -4.10 -7.33 14.62
CA ILE A 227 -3.77 -5.92 14.86
C ILE A 227 -2.45 -5.78 15.63
N SER A 228 -2.23 -6.62 16.66
CA SER A 228 -1.03 -6.55 17.49
C SER A 228 0.27 -6.91 16.73
N LEU A 229 0.15 -7.59 15.60
CA LEU A 229 1.28 -8.04 14.79
C LEU A 229 1.83 -6.96 13.85
N VAL A 230 1.05 -5.93 13.54
CA VAL A 230 1.40 -4.91 12.55
C VAL A 230 1.75 -3.59 13.21
N LYS A 231 2.87 -3.00 12.78
CA LYS A 231 3.38 -1.73 13.32
C LYS A 231 3.72 -0.76 12.21
N MET A 232 3.66 0.53 12.53
CA MET A 232 4.18 1.57 11.65
C MET A 232 5.67 1.33 11.38
N GLY A 233 6.07 1.45 10.11
CA GLY A 233 7.44 1.20 9.65
C GLY A 233 7.71 -0.22 9.16
N ASP A 234 6.80 -1.18 9.40
CA ASP A 234 6.95 -2.55 8.89
C ASP A 234 7.11 -2.55 7.37
N SER A 235 8.02 -3.37 6.87
CA SER A 235 8.24 -3.51 5.43
C SER A 235 7.15 -4.35 4.80
N VAL A 236 6.70 -3.94 3.61
CA VAL A 236 5.63 -4.64 2.88
C VAL A 236 6.03 -4.93 1.45
N ASN A 237 5.62 -6.09 0.96
CA ASN A 237 5.67 -6.47 -0.44
C ASN A 237 4.25 -6.53 -0.98
N ILE A 238 3.99 -5.80 -2.04
CA ILE A 238 2.65 -5.65 -2.61
C ILE A 238 2.65 -6.21 -4.02
N THR A 239 1.68 -7.03 -4.32
CA THR A 239 1.42 -7.58 -5.65
C THR A 239 0.01 -7.26 -6.10
N THR A 240 -0.19 -7.19 -7.42
CA THR A 240 -1.50 -6.93 -8.04
C THR A 240 -1.79 -8.00 -9.08
N LEU A 241 -3.05 -8.27 -9.33
CA LEU A 241 -3.45 -9.19 -10.40
C LEU A 241 -3.11 -8.66 -11.79
N SER A 242 -3.11 -7.34 -11.95
CA SER A 242 -2.85 -6.67 -13.24
C SER A 242 -1.39 -6.77 -13.70
N TYR A 243 -0.46 -6.98 -12.76
CA TYR A 243 0.98 -7.06 -13.05
C TYR A 243 1.58 -8.28 -12.36
N PRO A 244 1.34 -9.51 -12.88
CA PRO A 244 1.87 -10.74 -12.32
C PRO A 244 3.40 -10.71 -12.27
N GLY A 245 3.97 -11.12 -11.15
CA GLY A 245 5.43 -11.16 -10.94
C GLY A 245 6.08 -9.82 -10.60
N LYS A 246 5.36 -8.69 -10.66
CA LYS A 246 5.88 -7.39 -10.23
C LYS A 246 5.58 -7.16 -8.75
N ILE A 247 6.64 -6.93 -7.97
CA ILE A 247 6.55 -6.63 -6.54
C ILE A 247 6.79 -5.14 -6.33
N PHE A 248 5.80 -4.47 -5.74
CA PHE A 248 5.92 -3.09 -5.28
C PHE A 248 6.30 -3.13 -3.81
N ARG A 249 7.42 -2.50 -3.46
CA ARG A 249 7.94 -2.48 -2.09
C ARG A 249 7.61 -1.16 -1.42
N GLY A 250 7.17 -1.24 -0.17
CA GLY A 250 6.82 -0.08 0.63
C GLY A 250 7.02 -0.32 2.11
N ARG A 251 6.53 0.61 2.91
CA ARG A 251 6.46 0.49 4.37
C ARG A 251 5.09 0.94 4.84
N VAL A 252 4.67 0.39 5.98
CA VAL A 252 3.49 0.86 6.69
C VAL A 252 3.73 2.30 7.11
N ASP A 253 2.96 3.23 6.55
CA ASP A 253 3.01 4.65 6.88
C ASP A 253 2.14 4.96 8.08
N ARG A 254 0.93 4.38 8.11
CA ARG A 254 -0.01 4.62 9.20
C ARG A 254 -0.90 3.40 9.45
N VAL A 255 -1.13 3.13 10.71
CA VAL A 255 -2.14 2.21 11.20
C VAL A 255 -3.34 3.06 11.66
N MET A 256 -4.52 2.85 11.07
CA MET A 256 -5.72 3.60 11.45
C MET A 256 -6.24 3.07 12.78
N ASN A 257 -6.54 3.98 13.74
CA ASN A 257 -7.00 3.59 15.07
C ASN A 257 -8.52 3.39 15.16
N VAL A 258 -9.16 3.12 14.02
CA VAL A 258 -10.61 2.93 13.93
C VAL A 258 -10.88 1.66 13.16
N LEU A 259 -11.69 0.77 13.75
CA LEU A 259 -12.21 -0.42 13.09
C LEU A 259 -13.43 -0.04 12.24
N ASP A 260 -13.47 -0.58 11.03
CA ASP A 260 -14.68 -0.55 10.21
C ASP A 260 -15.75 -1.42 10.90
N PRO A 261 -16.90 -0.85 11.28
CA PRO A 261 -17.92 -1.59 12.04
C PRO A 261 -18.55 -2.72 11.24
N SER A 262 -18.54 -2.64 9.90
CA SER A 262 -19.16 -3.64 9.03
C SER A 262 -18.32 -4.90 8.90
N ASN A 263 -17.00 -4.73 8.77
CA ASN A 263 -16.08 -5.81 8.40
C ASN A 263 -15.12 -6.21 9.53
N LYS A 264 -15.14 -5.49 10.67
CA LYS A 264 -14.23 -5.71 11.79
C LYS A 264 -12.75 -5.66 11.39
N VAL A 265 -12.43 -4.83 10.39
CA VAL A 265 -11.05 -4.63 9.92
C VAL A 265 -10.55 -3.24 10.25
N MET A 266 -9.29 -3.15 10.53
CA MET A 266 -8.55 -1.91 10.66
C MET A 266 -7.82 -1.63 9.35
N LYS A 267 -7.82 -0.38 8.89
CA LYS A 267 -7.10 0.02 7.68
C LYS A 267 -5.64 0.29 7.97
N LEU A 268 -4.80 -0.22 7.10
CA LEU A 268 -3.37 0.00 7.08
C LEU A 268 -3.01 0.79 5.84
N ARG A 269 -2.42 1.97 6.01
CA ARG A 269 -2.00 2.81 4.89
C ARG A 269 -0.54 2.56 4.54
N ILE A 270 -0.29 2.31 3.27
CA ILE A 270 1.04 2.23 2.69
C ILE A 270 1.13 3.26 1.57
N VAL A 271 2.16 4.09 1.57
CA VAL A 271 2.40 5.07 0.50
C VAL A 271 3.36 4.45 -0.51
N LEU A 272 2.98 4.45 -1.79
CA LEU A 272 3.79 3.94 -2.89
C LEU A 272 4.06 5.02 -3.92
N ILE A 273 5.31 5.12 -4.35
CA ILE A 273 5.66 5.85 -5.56
C ILE A 273 5.17 5.06 -6.76
N ASN A 274 4.53 5.71 -7.70
CA ASN A 274 3.86 5.10 -8.85
C ASN A 274 4.49 5.52 -10.20
N PRO A 275 5.72 5.09 -10.51
CA PRO A 275 6.37 5.45 -11.75
C PRO A 275 5.61 4.86 -12.94
N GLY A 276 5.38 5.70 -13.95
CA GLY A 276 4.63 5.32 -15.14
C GLY A 276 3.14 5.11 -14.90
N TYR A 277 2.61 5.52 -13.74
CA TYR A 277 1.18 5.45 -13.40
C TYR A 277 0.58 4.03 -13.53
N LEU A 278 1.38 3.00 -13.20
CA LEU A 278 0.97 1.60 -13.33
C LEU A 278 -0.15 1.23 -12.36
N LEU A 279 -0.01 1.68 -11.11
CA LEU A 279 -1.04 1.46 -10.10
C LEU A 279 -2.18 2.45 -10.31
N LYS A 280 -3.37 1.93 -10.51
CA LYS A 280 -4.58 2.74 -10.67
C LYS A 280 -5.46 2.56 -9.43
N PRO A 281 -6.10 3.62 -8.96
CA PRO A 281 -7.09 3.52 -7.89
C PRO A 281 -8.12 2.41 -8.17
N GLU A 282 -8.62 1.81 -7.11
CA GLU A 282 -9.53 0.64 -7.10
C GLU A 282 -8.90 -0.69 -7.54
N MET A 283 -7.61 -0.76 -7.92
CA MET A 283 -6.94 -2.04 -8.15
C MET A 283 -6.82 -2.83 -6.86
N PHE A 284 -7.18 -4.12 -6.90
CA PHE A 284 -6.96 -5.04 -5.79
C PHE A 284 -5.49 -5.39 -5.63
N THR A 285 -5.07 -5.51 -4.37
CA THR A 285 -3.70 -5.83 -4.01
C THR A 285 -3.65 -6.93 -2.96
N SER A 286 -2.61 -7.75 -3.04
CA SER A 286 -2.17 -8.62 -1.95
C SER A 286 -0.95 -7.97 -1.29
N VAL A 287 -1.02 -7.75 0.01
CA VAL A 287 0.00 -7.06 0.80
C VAL A 287 0.59 -8.03 1.79
N VAL A 288 1.85 -8.39 1.59
CA VAL A 288 2.61 -9.23 2.52
C VAL A 288 3.40 -8.31 3.45
N VAL A 289 2.99 -8.26 4.70
CA VAL A 289 3.66 -7.49 5.75
C VAL A 289 4.69 -8.38 6.42
N ASN A 290 5.95 -7.94 6.43
CA ASN A 290 7.01 -8.62 7.17
C ASN A 290 7.06 -8.02 8.58
N THR A 291 6.59 -8.79 9.54
CA THR A 291 6.55 -8.38 10.94
C THR A 291 7.68 -9.05 11.72
N THR A 292 8.19 -8.37 12.71
CA THR A 292 9.25 -8.90 13.58
C THR A 292 8.70 -9.04 14.99
N ASP A 293 8.70 -10.25 15.53
CA ASP A 293 8.42 -10.45 16.94
C ASP A 293 9.64 -10.01 17.77
N ASN A 294 9.37 -9.49 18.96
CA ASN A 294 10.44 -9.16 19.93
C ASN A 294 11.08 -10.40 20.52
N LYS A 295 10.45 -11.57 20.39
CA LYS A 295 11.03 -12.85 20.83
C LYS A 295 12.15 -13.24 19.88
N LYS A 296 13.25 -13.68 20.47
CA LYS A 296 14.35 -14.31 19.75
C LYS A 296 14.22 -15.82 19.85
N THR A 297 14.54 -16.50 18.78
CA THR A 297 14.69 -17.96 18.76
C THR A 297 15.82 -18.34 17.82
N VAL A 298 16.25 -19.57 17.88
CA VAL A 298 17.27 -20.08 16.97
C VAL A 298 16.73 -20.17 15.56
N SER A 299 17.55 -19.82 14.59
CA SER A 299 17.20 -19.90 13.17
C SER A 299 18.31 -20.56 12.38
N ILE A 300 17.90 -21.28 11.34
CA ILE A 300 18.78 -22.00 10.42
C ILE A 300 18.45 -21.60 8.98
N PRO A 301 19.36 -21.79 8.02
CA PRO A 301 19.00 -21.71 6.60
C PRO A 301 17.96 -22.78 6.26
N SER A 302 16.92 -22.43 5.50
CA SER A 302 15.83 -23.37 5.16
C SER A 302 16.31 -24.57 4.36
N ARG A 303 17.44 -24.44 3.63
CA ARG A 303 18.10 -25.50 2.88
C ARG A 303 18.69 -26.62 3.75
N ALA A 304 18.97 -26.34 5.03
CA ALA A 304 19.50 -27.32 5.99
C ALA A 304 18.39 -28.21 6.59
N LEU A 305 17.12 -27.88 6.33
CA LEU A 305 15.97 -28.58 6.87
C LEU A 305 15.62 -29.77 5.97
N ILE A 306 15.47 -30.94 6.57
CA ILE A 306 15.08 -32.19 5.91
C ILE A 306 13.69 -32.54 6.41
N PHE A 307 12.79 -32.89 5.50
CA PHE A 307 11.45 -33.38 5.84
C PHE A 307 11.32 -34.84 5.45
N ASP A 308 11.12 -35.69 6.44
CA ASP A 308 10.95 -37.12 6.25
C ASP A 308 9.95 -37.69 7.28
N HIS A 309 9.13 -38.65 6.84
CA HIS A 309 8.11 -39.33 7.66
C HIS A 309 7.27 -38.37 8.54
N SER A 310 6.83 -37.24 7.95
CA SER A 310 6.03 -36.21 8.63
C SER A 310 6.74 -35.47 9.78
N GLN A 311 8.08 -35.53 9.83
CA GLN A 311 8.89 -34.87 10.81
C GLN A 311 10.05 -34.12 10.15
N TYR A 312 10.53 -33.07 10.81
CA TYR A 312 11.65 -32.28 10.34
C TYR A 312 12.95 -32.69 11.07
N TYR A 313 14.02 -32.75 10.30
CA TYR A 313 15.36 -33.12 10.79
C TYR A 313 16.40 -32.13 10.31
N VAL A 314 17.52 -32.10 11.04
CA VAL A 314 18.74 -31.41 10.65
C VAL A 314 19.94 -32.32 10.88
N LEU A 315 21.04 -32.10 10.16
CA LEU A 315 22.29 -32.79 10.33
C LEU A 315 23.24 -31.91 11.12
N ILE A 316 23.52 -32.29 12.36
CA ILE A 316 24.51 -31.63 13.22
C ILE A 316 25.91 -32.13 12.81
N TYR A 317 26.74 -31.17 12.42
CA TYR A 317 28.13 -31.46 12.02
C TYR A 317 29.11 -31.14 13.12
N LYS A 318 29.76 -32.17 13.70
CA LYS A 318 30.87 -32.00 14.63
C LYS A 318 32.23 -32.30 13.97
N SER A 319 32.31 -33.40 13.22
CA SER A 319 33.47 -33.78 12.42
C SER A 319 33.04 -34.62 11.21
N ARG A 320 33.99 -35.02 10.36
CA ARG A 320 33.74 -35.89 9.19
C ARG A 320 33.11 -37.25 9.56
N SER A 321 33.43 -37.76 10.73
CA SER A 321 32.95 -39.05 11.25
C SER A 321 31.90 -38.91 12.36
N ASP A 322 31.55 -37.67 12.72
CA ASP A 322 30.52 -37.39 13.74
C ASP A 322 29.49 -36.43 13.17
N ILE A 323 28.54 -37.00 12.46
CA ILE A 323 27.34 -36.33 11.91
C ILE A 323 26.12 -36.97 12.56
N THR A 324 25.32 -36.19 13.23
CA THR A 324 24.14 -36.67 13.97
C THR A 324 22.85 -36.17 13.36
N ILE A 325 21.94 -37.06 13.05
CA ILE A 325 20.55 -36.74 12.66
C ILE A 325 19.81 -36.31 13.92
N ARG A 326 19.21 -35.14 13.89
CA ARG A 326 18.44 -34.64 15.03
C ARG A 326 17.08 -34.13 14.59
N PRO A 327 15.99 -34.62 15.22
CA PRO A 327 14.65 -34.08 14.98
C PRO A 327 14.55 -32.67 15.53
N VAL A 328 13.79 -31.81 14.81
CA VAL A 328 13.56 -30.41 15.19
C VAL A 328 12.09 -30.04 15.07
N GLN A 329 11.67 -29.12 15.92
CA GLN A 329 10.34 -28.52 15.82
C GLN A 329 10.43 -27.17 15.12
N VAL A 330 9.81 -27.07 13.95
CA VAL A 330 9.76 -25.83 13.15
C VAL A 330 8.65 -24.96 13.66
N LEU A 331 8.99 -23.70 13.98
CA LEU A 331 8.01 -22.68 14.35
C LEU A 331 7.40 -22.04 13.11
N ASN A 332 8.24 -21.54 12.19
CA ASN A 332 7.84 -21.03 10.89
C ASN A 332 9.05 -20.93 9.95
N THR A 333 8.78 -20.75 8.64
CA THR A 333 9.80 -20.50 7.61
C THR A 333 9.47 -19.22 6.88
N VAL A 334 10.43 -18.31 6.77
CA VAL A 334 10.29 -17.03 6.09
C VAL A 334 11.46 -16.82 5.14
N GLY A 335 11.19 -16.91 3.84
CA GLY A 335 12.22 -16.86 2.81
C GLY A 335 13.25 -17.97 2.97
N GLU A 336 14.53 -17.60 3.09
CA GLU A 336 15.64 -18.55 3.22
C GLU A 336 15.95 -18.96 4.67
N ARG A 337 15.14 -18.54 5.64
CA ARG A 337 15.34 -18.84 7.06
C ARG A 337 14.18 -19.59 7.66
N THR A 338 14.51 -20.65 8.42
CA THR A 338 13.58 -21.42 9.25
C THR A 338 13.88 -21.17 10.72
N PHE A 339 12.83 -20.84 11.46
CA PHE A 339 12.87 -20.62 12.91
C PHE A 339 12.47 -21.88 13.63
N ILE A 340 13.30 -22.28 14.60
CA ILE A 340 13.18 -23.55 15.31
C ILE A 340 12.79 -23.26 16.77
N SER A 341 11.77 -23.99 17.26
CA SER A 341 11.40 -23.91 18.66
C SER A 341 12.20 -24.85 19.56
N GLU A 342 12.51 -26.07 19.05
CA GLU A 342 13.20 -27.10 19.80
C GLU A 342 14.09 -27.95 18.88
N GLY A 343 15.20 -28.48 19.43
CA GLY A 343 16.06 -29.47 18.76
C GLY A 343 17.45 -28.97 18.39
N VAL A 344 17.68 -27.65 18.34
CA VAL A 344 19.03 -27.09 18.11
C VAL A 344 19.33 -25.93 19.05
N THR A 345 20.61 -25.70 19.29
CA THR A 345 21.09 -24.60 20.14
C THR A 345 22.00 -23.65 19.36
N GLU A 346 22.06 -22.39 19.82
CA GLU A 346 22.91 -21.39 19.21
C GLU A 346 24.38 -21.83 19.17
N GLY A 347 25.04 -21.62 18.04
CA GLY A 347 26.44 -21.99 17.83
C GLY A 347 26.66 -23.40 17.30
N GLU A 348 25.65 -24.27 17.27
CA GLU A 348 25.79 -25.59 16.63
C GLU A 348 25.98 -25.41 15.11
N ARG A 349 26.77 -26.33 14.53
CA ARG A 349 27.11 -26.35 13.11
C ARG A 349 26.20 -27.35 12.39
N LEU A 350 25.64 -26.97 11.27
CA LEU A 350 24.71 -27.77 10.47
C LEU A 350 25.21 -27.94 9.05
N ILE A 351 24.86 -29.04 8.42
CA ILE A 351 25.07 -29.23 6.98
C ILE A 351 23.94 -28.51 6.25
N GLY A 352 24.27 -27.47 5.47
CA GLY A 352 23.31 -26.62 4.77
C GLY A 352 22.96 -27.06 3.36
N THR A 353 23.93 -27.64 2.63
CA THR A 353 23.75 -28.17 1.28
C THR A 353 23.98 -29.67 1.27
N GLU A 354 23.40 -30.39 0.29
CA GLU A 354 23.48 -31.87 0.18
C GLU A 354 22.96 -32.62 1.43
N ALA A 355 22.24 -31.93 2.30
CA ALA A 355 21.77 -32.47 3.58
C ALA A 355 20.89 -33.71 3.40
N LEU A 356 19.99 -33.72 2.41
CA LEU A 356 19.11 -34.85 2.12
C LEU A 356 19.89 -36.11 1.68
N LEU A 357 20.92 -35.93 0.86
CA LEU A 357 21.75 -37.04 0.36
C LEU A 357 22.51 -37.70 1.53
N ILE A 358 23.13 -36.90 2.38
CA ILE A 358 23.86 -37.40 3.57
C ILE A 358 22.88 -38.02 4.57
N TYR A 359 21.67 -37.49 4.72
CA TYR A 359 20.62 -38.08 5.56
C TYR A 359 20.24 -39.50 5.10
N GLN A 360 20.07 -39.69 3.79
CA GLN A 360 19.75 -40.99 3.22
C GLN A 360 20.86 -42.02 3.44
N GLU A 361 22.11 -41.62 3.28
CA GLU A 361 23.29 -42.48 3.54
C GLU A 361 23.42 -42.86 5.02
N LEU A 362 23.07 -41.97 5.93
CA LEU A 362 23.11 -42.23 7.38
C LEU A 362 21.95 -43.13 7.86
N ASN A 363 20.84 -43.20 7.09
CA ASN A 363 19.65 -44.01 7.42
C ASN A 363 19.62 -45.35 6.65
N SER A 364 20.54 -45.57 5.69
CA SER A 364 20.67 -46.82 4.95
C SER A 364 21.49 -47.82 5.77
#